data_8a4e6c61e3908e1b68636193eaf220d6
#
_entry.id   8a4e6c61e3908e1b68636193eaf220d6
#
_cell.length_a   1.000
_cell.length_b   1.000
_cell.length_c   1.000
_cell.angle_alpha   90.00
_cell.angle_beta   90.00
_cell.angle_gamma   90.00
#
_symmetry.space_group_name_H-M   'P 1'
#
loop_
_entity.id
_entity.type
_entity.pdbx_description
1 polymer ?
#
loop_
_entity_poly.entity_id
_entity_poly.type
_entity_poly.pdbx_seq_one_letter_code
_entity_poly.pdbx_strand_id
1 'polypeptide(L)'
;VIGAGGLGSPVALYLGTAGVGRITIVDHDTVDLTNLQRQIAHNLARVGRPKATSAQASIAAINPDVQVTPLIERADAIRLDALVANADVVLDCSDNFKTRHAVNAACVKHGKPLVSGAAIGFDGQISVYDTRAADAPCYACLFPPEATFEEVQCATMGVFAPLVGIIGTMQAAEALKLLIGIGSS
;
A
#
# COMPACT_ATOMS: atom_id res chain seq x y z
N VAL A 1 -3.24 -4.64 -1.13
CA VAL A 1 -2.83 -3.24 -0.93
C VAL A 1 -3.36 -2.78 0.42
N ILE A 2 -2.48 -2.38 1.31
CA ILE A 2 -2.82 -1.90 2.65
C ILE A 2 -2.71 -0.36 2.64
N GLY A 3 -3.85 0.32 2.68
CA GLY A 3 -4.00 1.77 2.54
C GLY A 3 -4.38 2.19 1.12
N ALA A 4 -5.38 3.09 1.02
CA ALA A 4 -5.85 3.71 -0.22
C ALA A 4 -5.68 5.24 -0.16
N GLY A 5 -4.64 5.70 0.53
CA GLY A 5 -4.26 7.10 0.66
C GLY A 5 -3.37 7.61 -0.49
N GLY A 6 -2.40 8.46 -0.16
CA GLY A 6 -1.50 9.06 -1.14
C GLY A 6 -0.63 8.06 -1.89
N LEU A 7 -0.06 7.08 -1.18
CA LEU A 7 0.72 5.99 -1.76
C LEU A 7 -0.19 4.96 -2.46
N GLY A 8 -1.27 4.54 -1.79
CA GLY A 8 -2.18 3.53 -2.31
C GLY A 8 -2.97 3.98 -3.54
N SER A 9 -3.18 5.27 -3.75
CA SER A 9 -3.88 5.79 -4.92
C SER A 9 -3.17 5.47 -6.24
N PRO A 10 -1.92 5.86 -6.47
CA PRO A 10 -1.20 5.47 -7.69
C PRO A 10 -0.98 3.96 -7.78
N VAL A 11 -0.71 3.27 -6.65
CA VAL A 11 -0.63 1.81 -6.61
C VAL A 11 -1.88 1.18 -7.19
N ALA A 12 -3.06 1.53 -6.68
CA ALA A 12 -4.34 0.98 -7.12
C ALA A 12 -4.59 1.21 -8.61
N LEU A 13 -4.33 2.44 -9.10
CA LEU A 13 -4.52 2.79 -10.50
C LEU A 13 -3.58 2.02 -11.42
N TYR A 14 -2.29 1.95 -11.12
CA TYR A 14 -1.34 1.23 -11.97
C TYR A 14 -1.52 -0.28 -11.96
N LEU A 15 -1.82 -0.90 -10.81
CA LEU A 15 -2.15 -2.32 -10.76
C LEU A 15 -3.44 -2.61 -11.56
N GLY A 16 -4.44 -1.75 -11.47
CA GLY A 16 -5.67 -1.86 -12.24
C GLY A 16 -5.44 -1.71 -13.74
N THR A 17 -4.71 -0.69 -14.19
CA THR A 17 -4.40 -0.48 -15.62
C THR A 17 -3.54 -1.60 -16.19
N ALA A 18 -2.62 -2.17 -15.40
CA ALA A 18 -1.79 -3.30 -15.81
C ALA A 18 -2.56 -4.62 -15.92
N GLY A 19 -3.80 -4.68 -15.46
CA GLY A 19 -4.64 -5.88 -15.56
C GLY A 19 -4.34 -6.93 -14.49
N VAL A 20 -3.89 -6.52 -13.29
CA VAL A 20 -3.77 -7.44 -12.15
C VAL A 20 -5.15 -8.04 -11.85
N GLY A 21 -5.31 -9.34 -12.04
CA GLY A 21 -6.63 -10.00 -12.07
C GLY A 21 -7.45 -9.83 -10.79
N ARG A 22 -6.81 -9.86 -9.61
CA ARG A 22 -7.48 -9.67 -8.32
C ARG A 22 -6.69 -8.73 -7.43
N ILE A 23 -7.35 -7.69 -6.92
CA ILE A 23 -6.76 -6.70 -6.02
C ILE A 23 -7.64 -6.57 -4.77
N THR A 24 -7.09 -6.87 -3.61
CA THR A 24 -7.74 -6.55 -2.33
C THR A 24 -7.19 -5.23 -1.80
N ILE A 25 -8.06 -4.27 -1.50
CA ILE A 25 -7.70 -2.95 -0.97
C ILE A 25 -8.31 -2.80 0.42
N VAL A 26 -7.44 -2.59 1.41
CA VAL A 26 -7.83 -2.44 2.82
C VAL A 26 -7.63 -0.99 3.24
N ASP A 27 -8.71 -0.31 3.59
CA ASP A 27 -8.67 1.05 4.14
C ASP A 27 -9.96 1.33 4.91
N HIS A 28 -9.85 1.88 6.12
CA HIS A 28 -11.00 2.14 6.99
C HIS A 28 -11.52 3.58 6.88
N ASP A 29 -10.76 4.46 6.21
CA ASP A 29 -11.08 5.87 6.10
C ASP A 29 -12.11 6.18 5.00
N THR A 30 -12.66 7.38 5.10
CA THR A 30 -13.46 8.00 4.04
C THR A 30 -12.64 9.03 3.26
N VAL A 31 -13.06 9.31 2.04
CA VAL A 31 -12.49 10.37 1.22
C VAL A 31 -12.79 11.73 1.85
N ASP A 32 -11.76 12.49 2.11
CA ASP A 32 -11.84 13.87 2.61
C ASP A 32 -11.39 14.86 1.53
N LEU A 33 -12.02 16.02 1.49
CA LEU A 33 -11.69 17.07 0.54
C LEU A 33 -10.23 17.49 0.59
N THR A 34 -9.66 17.56 1.79
CA THR A 34 -8.26 17.94 2.02
C THR A 34 -7.25 16.90 1.53
N ASN A 35 -7.72 15.68 1.28
CA ASN A 35 -6.88 14.59 0.80
C ASN A 35 -6.74 14.57 -0.73
N LEU A 36 -7.66 15.21 -1.48
CA LEU A 36 -7.71 15.12 -2.94
C LEU A 36 -6.47 15.68 -3.63
N GLN A 37 -5.72 16.55 -2.97
CA GLN A 37 -4.48 17.13 -3.51
C GLN A 37 -3.36 16.08 -3.71
N ARG A 38 -3.47 14.88 -3.09
CA ARG A 38 -2.47 13.79 -3.21
C ARG A 38 -3.07 12.39 -3.37
N GLN A 39 -4.35 12.21 -3.15
CA GLN A 39 -5.03 10.90 -3.23
C GLN A 39 -5.78 10.78 -4.56
N ILE A 40 -5.02 10.61 -5.64
CA ILE A 40 -5.49 10.72 -7.04
C ILE A 40 -6.48 9.64 -7.50
N ALA A 41 -6.65 8.56 -6.73
CA ALA A 41 -7.70 7.57 -7.00
C ALA A 41 -9.10 8.07 -6.62
N HIS A 42 -9.19 9.20 -5.90
CA HIS A 42 -10.44 9.76 -5.42
C HIS A 42 -10.76 11.07 -6.16
N ASN A 43 -12.00 11.50 -6.06
CA ASN A 43 -12.46 12.75 -6.67
C ASN A 43 -13.54 13.43 -5.82
N LEU A 44 -13.89 14.66 -6.20
CA LEU A 44 -14.82 15.49 -5.46
C LEU A 44 -16.20 14.84 -5.26
N ALA A 45 -16.71 14.12 -6.27
CA ALA A 45 -18.01 13.44 -6.20
C ALA A 45 -18.04 12.26 -5.20
N ARG A 46 -16.88 11.86 -4.68
CA ARG A 46 -16.76 10.73 -3.76
C ARG A 46 -16.36 11.15 -2.34
N VAL A 47 -16.32 12.44 -2.05
CA VAL A 47 -16.10 12.94 -0.68
C VAL A 47 -17.14 12.32 0.27
N GLY A 48 -16.69 11.80 1.42
CA GLY A 48 -17.49 11.07 2.39
C GLY A 48 -17.70 9.58 2.09
N ARG A 49 -17.32 9.07 0.90
CA ARG A 49 -17.36 7.63 0.59
C ARG A 49 -16.12 6.91 1.13
N PRO A 50 -16.20 5.61 1.48
CA PRO A 50 -15.03 4.84 1.88
C PRO A 50 -13.94 4.86 0.81
N LYS A 51 -12.66 5.06 1.20
CA LYS A 51 -11.52 5.14 0.27
C LYS A 51 -11.35 3.84 -0.53
N ALA A 52 -11.47 2.68 0.11
CA ALA A 52 -11.35 1.39 -0.58
C ALA A 52 -12.38 1.24 -1.70
N THR A 53 -13.65 1.60 -1.46
CA THR A 53 -14.72 1.57 -2.48
C THR A 53 -14.49 2.63 -3.56
N SER A 54 -13.98 3.80 -3.18
CA SER A 54 -13.66 4.86 -4.14
C SER A 54 -12.54 4.43 -5.09
N ALA A 55 -11.49 3.78 -4.58
CA ALA A 55 -10.41 3.23 -5.40
C ALA A 55 -10.93 2.12 -6.34
N GLN A 56 -11.77 1.21 -5.84
CA GLN A 56 -12.44 0.19 -6.67
C GLN A 56 -13.18 0.84 -7.86
N ALA A 57 -13.96 1.88 -7.59
CA ALA A 57 -14.71 2.56 -8.65
C ALA A 57 -13.79 3.24 -9.68
N SER A 58 -12.61 3.72 -9.27
CA SER A 58 -11.64 4.30 -10.20
C SER A 58 -10.99 3.23 -11.08
N ILE A 59 -10.64 2.08 -10.50
CA ILE A 59 -10.11 0.95 -11.27
C ILE A 59 -11.16 0.46 -12.28
N ALA A 60 -12.41 0.25 -11.84
CA ALA A 60 -13.49 -0.21 -12.71
C ALA A 60 -13.78 0.74 -13.88
N ALA A 61 -13.57 2.05 -13.70
CA ALA A 61 -13.71 3.03 -14.77
C ALA A 61 -12.58 2.96 -15.81
N ILE A 62 -11.44 2.35 -15.48
CA ILE A 62 -10.29 2.21 -16.38
C ILE A 62 -10.26 0.80 -16.97
N ASN A 63 -10.42 -0.22 -16.12
CA ASN A 63 -10.36 -1.63 -16.51
C ASN A 63 -11.40 -2.44 -15.71
N PRO A 64 -12.58 -2.69 -16.29
CA PRO A 64 -13.66 -3.40 -15.61
C PRO A 64 -13.40 -4.90 -15.42
N ASP A 65 -12.40 -5.49 -16.08
CA ASP A 65 -12.07 -6.91 -15.97
C ASP A 65 -11.29 -7.22 -14.68
N VAL A 66 -10.75 -6.21 -14.01
CA VAL A 66 -10.03 -6.38 -12.75
C VAL A 66 -10.99 -6.53 -11.58
N GLN A 67 -10.87 -7.65 -10.87
CA GLN A 67 -11.69 -7.92 -9.68
C GLN A 67 -11.10 -7.22 -8.46
N VAL A 68 -11.76 -6.17 -8.00
CA VAL A 68 -11.34 -5.43 -6.79
C VAL A 68 -12.24 -5.77 -5.61
N THR A 69 -11.64 -6.23 -4.50
CA THR A 69 -12.32 -6.46 -3.23
C THR A 69 -11.98 -5.32 -2.27
N PRO A 70 -12.90 -4.36 -2.04
CA PRO A 70 -12.69 -3.29 -1.07
C PRO A 70 -13.03 -3.80 0.34
N LEU A 71 -12.11 -3.65 1.28
CA LEU A 71 -12.30 -3.95 2.69
C LEU A 71 -12.26 -2.64 3.49
N ILE A 72 -13.43 -2.26 4.03
CA ILE A 72 -13.62 -1.01 4.78
C ILE A 72 -13.40 -1.32 6.26
N GLU A 73 -12.16 -1.60 6.61
CA GLU A 73 -11.80 -2.02 7.96
C GLU A 73 -10.37 -1.57 8.32
N ARG A 74 -10.14 -1.41 9.61
CA ARG A 74 -8.78 -1.33 10.15
C ARG A 74 -8.34 -2.76 10.46
N ALA A 75 -7.58 -3.37 9.54
CA ALA A 75 -7.12 -4.74 9.74
C ALA A 75 -6.14 -4.82 10.91
N ASP A 76 -6.47 -5.65 11.89
CA ASP A 76 -5.57 -6.04 12.97
C ASP A 76 -4.58 -7.13 12.50
N ALA A 77 -3.69 -7.57 13.40
CA ALA A 77 -2.69 -8.57 13.07
C ALA A 77 -3.30 -9.92 12.62
N ILE A 78 -4.41 -10.34 13.21
CA ILE A 78 -5.10 -11.59 12.85
C ILE A 78 -5.70 -11.48 11.46
N ARG A 79 -6.33 -10.34 11.18
CA ARG A 79 -6.93 -10.08 9.87
C ARG A 79 -5.89 -9.95 8.78
N LEU A 80 -4.78 -9.24 9.05
CA LEU A 80 -3.64 -9.13 8.13
C LEU A 80 -3.02 -10.49 7.83
N ASP A 81 -2.83 -11.34 8.83
CA ASP A 81 -2.33 -12.70 8.66
C ASP A 81 -3.19 -13.50 7.65
N ALA A 82 -4.50 -13.47 7.81
CA ALA A 82 -5.43 -14.16 6.91
C ALA A 82 -5.43 -13.58 5.48
N LEU A 83 -5.30 -12.27 5.33
CA LEU A 83 -5.25 -11.61 4.02
C LEU A 83 -3.95 -11.91 3.29
N VAL A 84 -2.82 -11.82 4.01
CA VAL A 84 -1.48 -12.05 3.45
C VAL A 84 -1.29 -13.50 3.02
N ALA A 85 -1.83 -14.47 3.76
CA ALA A 85 -1.78 -15.89 3.40
C ALA A 85 -2.29 -16.16 1.97
N ASN A 86 -3.30 -15.40 1.53
CA ASN A 86 -3.95 -15.53 0.23
C ASN A 86 -3.44 -14.55 -0.85
N ALA A 87 -2.40 -13.79 -0.57
CA ALA A 87 -1.83 -12.85 -1.52
C ALA A 87 -0.61 -13.46 -2.24
N ASP A 88 -0.33 -12.98 -3.44
CA ASP A 88 0.92 -13.28 -4.16
C ASP A 88 1.99 -12.24 -3.84
N VAL A 89 1.58 -10.98 -3.69
CA VAL A 89 2.42 -9.84 -3.30
C VAL A 89 1.63 -8.92 -2.38
N VAL A 90 2.30 -8.28 -1.43
CA VAL A 90 1.70 -7.31 -0.51
C VAL A 90 2.34 -5.94 -0.71
N LEU A 91 1.50 -4.91 -0.82
CA LEU A 91 1.96 -3.53 -0.88
C LEU A 91 1.51 -2.80 0.38
N ASP A 92 2.48 -2.33 1.14
CA ASP A 92 2.24 -1.52 2.33
C ASP A 92 2.28 -0.03 1.95
N CYS A 93 1.12 0.58 1.95
CA CYS A 93 0.88 2.00 1.69
C CYS A 93 0.35 2.71 2.96
N SER A 94 0.59 2.11 4.13
CA SER A 94 0.16 2.68 5.41
C SER A 94 1.09 3.80 5.88
N ASP A 95 0.64 4.59 6.83
CA ASP A 95 1.32 5.77 7.36
C ASP A 95 1.75 5.62 8.83
N ASN A 96 1.73 4.38 9.37
CA ASN A 96 2.09 4.16 10.77
C ASN A 96 2.90 2.88 10.98
N PHE A 97 3.83 2.92 11.93
CA PHE A 97 4.76 1.82 12.23
C PHE A 97 4.03 0.54 12.70
N LYS A 98 2.95 0.68 13.48
CA LYS A 98 2.21 -0.48 13.98
C LYS A 98 1.66 -1.34 12.85
N THR A 99 1.05 -0.72 11.85
CA THR A 99 0.55 -1.44 10.66
C THR A 99 1.69 -2.05 9.87
N ARG A 100 2.79 -1.32 9.64
CA ARG A 100 3.97 -1.80 8.91
C ARG A 100 4.55 -3.06 9.53
N HIS A 101 4.74 -3.07 10.86
CA HIS A 101 5.25 -4.24 11.58
C HIS A 101 4.29 -5.42 11.50
N ALA A 102 2.99 -5.20 11.62
CA ALA A 102 1.99 -6.26 11.50
C ALA A 102 1.96 -6.87 10.09
N VAL A 103 2.02 -6.04 9.05
CA VAL A 103 2.11 -6.48 7.65
C VAL A 103 3.40 -7.25 7.42
N ASN A 104 4.54 -6.73 7.87
CA ASN A 104 5.83 -7.41 7.75
C ASN A 104 5.82 -8.78 8.43
N ALA A 105 5.33 -8.87 9.67
CA ALA A 105 5.26 -10.14 10.40
C ALA A 105 4.42 -11.19 9.65
N ALA A 106 3.27 -10.78 9.07
CA ALA A 106 2.45 -11.66 8.26
C ALA A 106 3.17 -12.08 6.95
N CYS A 107 3.86 -11.16 6.27
CA CYS A 107 4.62 -11.45 5.06
C CYS A 107 5.76 -12.44 5.33
N VAL A 108 6.53 -12.25 6.38
CA VAL A 108 7.59 -13.17 6.80
C VAL A 108 7.01 -14.56 7.11
N LYS A 109 5.95 -14.61 7.91
CA LYS A 109 5.30 -15.88 8.29
C LYS A 109 4.82 -16.70 7.09
N HIS A 110 4.28 -16.04 6.06
CA HIS A 110 3.71 -16.70 4.89
C HIS A 110 4.65 -16.74 3.68
N GLY A 111 5.90 -16.26 3.80
CA GLY A 111 6.85 -16.20 2.69
C GLY A 111 6.33 -15.37 1.52
N LYS A 112 5.70 -14.22 1.79
CA LYS A 112 5.13 -13.34 0.77
C LYS A 112 6.01 -12.10 0.58
N PRO A 113 6.33 -11.72 -0.65
CA PRO A 113 7.07 -10.49 -0.89
C PRO A 113 6.25 -9.27 -0.47
N LEU A 114 6.94 -8.33 0.17
CA LEU A 114 6.39 -7.07 0.65
C LEU A 114 7.05 -5.90 -0.07
N VAL A 115 6.26 -5.05 -0.69
CA VAL A 115 6.70 -3.76 -1.23
C VAL A 115 6.22 -2.66 -0.30
N SER A 116 7.14 -2.11 0.50
CA SER A 116 6.84 -1.07 1.49
C SER A 116 7.19 0.31 0.97
N GLY A 117 6.29 1.27 1.13
CA GLY A 117 6.47 2.67 0.77
C GLY A 117 6.28 3.60 1.97
N ALA A 118 7.05 4.69 2.01
CA ALA A 118 6.88 5.76 2.97
C ALA A 118 7.17 7.11 2.32
N ALA A 119 6.47 8.15 2.76
CA ALA A 119 6.73 9.52 2.35
C ALA A 119 6.37 10.49 3.47
N ILE A 120 7.24 11.46 3.74
CA ILE A 120 7.04 12.52 4.73
C ILE A 120 7.79 13.78 4.29
N GLY A 121 7.17 14.95 4.39
CA GLY A 121 7.79 16.18 3.92
C GLY A 121 8.20 16.06 2.45
N PHE A 122 9.49 16.12 2.19
CA PHE A 122 10.11 15.90 0.87
C PHE A 122 10.90 14.60 0.77
N ASP A 123 10.88 13.75 1.81
CA ASP A 123 11.61 12.49 1.86
C ASP A 123 10.69 11.32 1.56
N GLY A 124 11.13 10.45 0.66
CA GLY A 124 10.42 9.23 0.27
C GLY A 124 11.30 8.00 0.34
N GLN A 125 10.72 6.89 0.73
CA GLN A 125 11.40 5.60 0.80
C GLN A 125 10.55 4.52 0.14
N ILE A 126 11.22 3.62 -0.58
CA ILE A 126 10.65 2.37 -1.07
C ILE A 126 11.62 1.24 -0.76
N SER A 127 11.10 0.09 -0.38
CA SER A 127 11.88 -1.13 -0.18
C SER A 127 11.07 -2.36 -0.57
N VAL A 128 11.75 -3.33 -1.15
CA VAL A 128 11.20 -4.65 -1.42
C VAL A 128 11.81 -5.64 -0.44
N TYR A 129 10.99 -6.36 0.29
CA TYR A 129 11.37 -7.39 1.24
C TYR A 129 10.86 -8.73 0.73
N ASP A 130 11.75 -9.54 0.17
CA ASP A 130 11.41 -10.86 -0.35
C ASP A 130 12.09 -11.96 0.49
N THR A 131 11.44 -12.29 1.58
CA THR A 131 11.94 -13.30 2.55
C THR A 131 11.82 -14.75 2.07
N ARG A 132 11.48 -14.98 0.80
CA ARG A 132 11.61 -16.29 0.16
C ARG A 132 13.10 -16.67 -0.01
N ALA A 133 13.98 -15.69 -0.14
CA ALA A 133 15.42 -15.90 -0.08
C ALA A 133 15.87 -15.96 1.40
N ALA A 134 16.67 -16.99 1.74
CA ALA A 134 17.01 -17.30 3.13
C ALA A 134 17.73 -16.18 3.89
N ASP A 135 18.55 -15.39 3.19
CA ASP A 135 19.36 -14.31 3.79
C ASP A 135 18.78 -12.91 3.54
N ALA A 136 17.55 -12.83 3.00
CA ALA A 136 16.95 -11.54 2.72
C ALA A 136 16.48 -10.85 4.01
N PRO A 137 16.77 -9.55 4.19
CA PRO A 137 16.26 -8.81 5.34
C PRO A 137 14.75 -8.62 5.22
N CYS A 138 14.09 -8.50 6.36
CA CYS A 138 12.70 -8.05 6.43
C CYS A 138 12.63 -6.59 6.92
N TYR A 139 11.43 -6.01 6.93
CA TYR A 139 11.24 -4.63 7.43
C TYR A 139 11.77 -4.44 8.87
N ALA A 140 11.53 -5.42 9.76
CA ALA A 140 12.00 -5.34 11.15
C ALA A 140 13.52 -5.40 11.29
N CYS A 141 14.26 -5.92 10.32
CA CYS A 141 15.72 -5.90 10.34
C CYS A 141 16.28 -4.48 10.17
N LEU A 142 15.58 -3.62 9.44
CA LEU A 142 15.96 -2.21 9.21
C LEU A 142 15.31 -1.26 10.22
N PHE A 143 14.11 -1.59 10.66
CA PHE A 143 13.31 -0.81 11.61
C PHE A 143 12.89 -1.72 12.77
N PRO A 144 13.77 -1.97 13.76
CA PRO A 144 13.44 -2.85 14.89
C PRO A 144 12.21 -2.32 15.66
N PRO A 145 11.27 -3.18 16.07
CA PRO A 145 10.06 -2.76 16.79
C PRO A 145 10.35 -2.07 18.14
N GLU A 146 11.49 -2.37 18.73
CA GLU A 146 11.94 -1.81 20.01
C GLU A 146 12.58 -0.42 19.86
N ALA A 147 12.92 -0.03 18.63
CA ALA A 147 13.51 1.28 18.38
C ALA A 147 12.43 2.36 18.51
N THR A 148 12.72 3.35 19.34
CA THR A 148 11.87 4.54 19.47
C THR A 148 12.09 5.44 18.26
N PHE A 149 11.32 5.23 17.21
CA PHE A 149 11.19 6.19 16.14
C PHE A 149 10.12 7.22 16.52
N GLU A 150 10.44 8.50 16.39
CA GLU A 150 9.38 9.52 16.48
C GLU A 150 8.36 9.24 15.37
N GLU A 151 7.14 8.89 15.76
CA GLU A 151 6.06 8.67 14.81
C GLU A 151 5.57 10.02 14.28
N VAL A 152 6.26 10.52 13.27
CA VAL A 152 5.88 11.76 12.63
C VAL A 152 4.79 11.48 11.61
N GLN A 153 3.57 11.94 11.92
CA GLN A 153 2.42 11.72 11.05
C GLN A 153 2.44 12.74 9.89
N CYS A 154 2.19 12.26 8.67
CA CYS A 154 1.99 13.12 7.50
C CYS A 154 0.89 14.17 7.71
N ALA A 155 -0.07 13.89 8.60
CA ALA A 155 -1.14 14.81 8.96
C ALA A 155 -0.65 16.08 9.67
N THR A 156 0.46 15.99 10.42
CA THR A 156 1.02 17.11 11.19
C THR A 156 2.19 17.81 10.49
N MET A 157 3.07 17.05 9.83
CA MET A 157 4.23 17.59 9.11
C MET A 157 3.93 17.93 7.65
N GLY A 158 2.84 17.38 7.11
CA GLY A 158 2.57 17.48 5.68
C GLY A 158 3.43 16.53 4.84
N VAL A 159 3.10 16.46 3.56
CA VAL A 159 3.88 15.72 2.57
C VAL A 159 3.74 16.41 1.21
N PHE A 160 4.83 16.48 0.47
CA PHE A 160 4.83 16.99 -0.90
C PHE A 160 4.01 16.05 -1.79
N ALA A 161 2.90 16.55 -2.32
CA ALA A 161 1.91 15.72 -3.01
C ALA A 161 2.48 14.86 -4.16
N PRO A 162 3.33 15.39 -5.07
CA PRO A 162 3.94 14.58 -6.11
C PRO A 162 4.81 13.43 -5.58
N LEU A 163 5.41 13.58 -4.40
CA LEU A 163 6.29 12.56 -3.82
C LEU A 163 5.55 11.27 -3.52
N VAL A 164 4.34 11.35 -2.93
CA VAL A 164 3.55 10.15 -2.68
C VAL A 164 3.14 9.46 -3.98
N GLY A 165 2.93 10.24 -5.04
CA GLY A 165 2.70 9.75 -6.40
C GLY A 165 3.90 8.98 -6.93
N ILE A 166 5.11 9.53 -6.80
CA ILE A 166 6.36 8.90 -7.24
C ILE A 166 6.57 7.58 -6.51
N ILE A 167 6.54 7.60 -5.16
CA ILE A 167 6.78 6.40 -4.33
C ILE A 167 5.72 5.32 -4.61
N GLY A 168 4.45 5.67 -4.65
CA GLY A 168 3.40 4.68 -4.93
C GLY A 168 3.47 4.12 -6.35
N THR A 169 3.88 4.91 -7.33
CA THR A 169 4.14 4.43 -8.69
C THR A 169 5.31 3.44 -8.72
N MET A 170 6.38 3.73 -7.99
CA MET A 170 7.51 2.79 -7.83
C MET A 170 7.08 1.51 -7.12
N GLN A 171 6.24 1.60 -6.08
CA GLN A 171 5.67 0.41 -5.42
C GLN A 171 4.88 -0.46 -6.42
N ALA A 172 4.05 0.15 -7.26
CA ALA A 172 3.31 -0.58 -8.29
C ALA A 172 4.25 -1.26 -9.31
N ALA A 173 5.31 -0.57 -9.74
CA ALA A 173 6.30 -1.12 -10.66
C ALA A 173 7.02 -2.33 -10.06
N GLU A 174 7.49 -2.25 -8.81
CA GLU A 174 8.13 -3.39 -8.13
C GLU A 174 7.17 -4.56 -7.93
N ALA A 175 5.90 -4.29 -7.56
CA ALA A 175 4.91 -5.34 -7.44
C ALA A 175 4.62 -6.05 -8.77
N LEU A 176 4.54 -5.31 -9.87
CA LEU A 176 4.37 -5.89 -11.21
C LEU A 176 5.57 -6.75 -11.62
N LYS A 177 6.80 -6.31 -11.34
CA LYS A 177 8.02 -7.11 -11.56
C LYS A 177 7.96 -8.44 -10.82
N LEU A 178 7.57 -8.40 -9.54
CA LEU A 178 7.41 -9.60 -8.72
C LEU A 178 6.33 -10.56 -9.24
N LEU A 179 5.18 -10.01 -9.68
CA LEU A 179 4.05 -10.81 -10.19
C LEU A 179 4.37 -11.50 -11.52
N ILE A 180 5.10 -10.84 -12.41
CA ILE A 180 5.44 -11.39 -13.73
C ILE A 180 6.82 -12.07 -13.76
N GLY A 181 7.58 -12.01 -12.68
CA GLY A 181 8.86 -12.69 -12.53
C GLY A 181 9.98 -12.13 -13.41
N ILE A 182 10.02 -10.80 -13.64
CA ILE A 182 11.03 -10.14 -14.47
C ILE A 182 11.80 -9.07 -13.70
N GLY A 183 13.03 -8.81 -14.15
CA GLY A 183 13.91 -7.81 -13.54
C GLY A 183 14.48 -8.26 -12.20
N SER A 184 15.17 -7.33 -11.54
CA SER A 184 15.66 -7.45 -10.15
C SER A 184 14.99 -6.38 -9.29
N SER A 185 14.70 -6.66 -8.06
CA SER A 185 14.20 -5.72 -7.04
C SER A 185 15.33 -5.20 -6.17
#